data_90200d8c2499e1c77a3d4ce38becac37
#
_entry.id   90200d8c2499e1c77a3d4ce38becac37
#
_cell.length_a   1.000
_cell.length_b   1.000
_cell.length_c   1.000
_cell.angle_alpha   90.00
_cell.angle_beta   90.00
_cell.angle_gamma   90.00
#
_symmetry.space_group_name_H-M   'P 1'
#
loop_
_entity.id
_entity.type
_entity.pdbx_description
1 polymer ?
#
loop_
_entity_poly.entity_id
_entity_poly.type
_entity_poly.pdbx_seq_one_letter_code
_entity_poly.pdbx_strand_id
1 'polypeptide(L)'
;MNSFIPWVGGKGKLLWIINKLMPDRYTRFIDVFGGSGTVTMCRPIQRGCMEVYNDFNGNLTNLFCCVKNRPMALLAELGFLPLNTRDDFNVLYKFFSKGEFTDDYLQEEMDLTEVYLKPPDAEAIRALMLER
;
A
#
# COMPACT_ATOMS: atom_id res chain seq x y z
N MET A 1 4.96 12.00 -8.54
CA MET A 1 4.96 10.58 -8.13
C MET A 1 3.87 9.88 -8.91
N ASN A 2 4.09 8.68 -9.39
CA ASN A 2 3.05 7.90 -10.08
C ASN A 2 2.58 6.79 -9.14
N SER A 3 1.32 6.33 -9.31
CA SER A 3 0.87 5.12 -8.63
C SER A 3 1.76 3.93 -9.02
N PHE A 4 2.02 3.03 -8.09
CA PHE A 4 2.81 1.82 -8.34
C PHE A 4 1.99 0.70 -9.03
N ILE A 5 0.67 0.91 -9.18
CA ILE A 5 -0.21 -0.05 -9.85
C ILE A 5 -0.81 0.61 -11.10
N PRO A 6 -0.63 0.02 -12.28
CA PRO A 6 -1.41 0.41 -13.45
C PRO A 6 -2.86 -0.06 -13.27
N TRP A 7 -3.81 0.86 -13.33
CA TRP A 7 -5.23 0.57 -13.12
C TRP A 7 -6.10 1.26 -14.16
N VAL A 8 -7.08 0.53 -14.70
CA VAL A 8 -8.03 1.09 -15.66
C VAL A 8 -8.85 2.18 -14.99
N GLY A 9 -8.93 3.36 -15.61
CA GLY A 9 -9.60 4.51 -15.00
C GLY A 9 -8.75 5.29 -13.99
N GLY A 10 -7.45 5.02 -13.92
CA GLY A 10 -6.52 5.77 -13.05
C GLY A 10 -6.57 7.28 -13.29
N LYS A 11 -6.66 8.05 -12.19
CA LYS A 11 -6.88 9.52 -12.21
C LYS A 11 -5.59 10.32 -12.41
N GLY A 12 -4.48 9.67 -12.85
CA GLY A 12 -3.19 10.33 -12.99
C GLY A 12 -3.20 11.57 -13.90
N LYS A 13 -3.92 11.50 -15.03
CA LYS A 13 -4.07 12.63 -15.94
C LYS A 13 -4.91 13.79 -15.39
N LEU A 14 -5.76 13.52 -14.42
CA LEU A 14 -6.66 14.49 -13.79
C LEU A 14 -6.10 15.03 -12.47
N LEU A 15 -5.01 14.49 -11.96
CA LEU A 15 -4.47 14.82 -10.65
C LEU A 15 -4.19 16.32 -10.48
N TRP A 16 -3.71 16.98 -11.51
CA TRP A 16 -3.43 18.42 -11.48
C TRP A 16 -4.70 19.27 -11.31
N ILE A 17 -5.83 18.87 -11.93
CA ILE A 17 -7.13 19.52 -11.76
C ILE A 17 -7.68 19.22 -10.37
N ILE A 18 -7.64 17.94 -9.96
CA ILE A 18 -8.11 17.51 -8.64
C ILE A 18 -7.40 18.30 -7.55
N ASN A 19 -6.08 18.41 -7.61
CA ASN A 19 -5.30 19.17 -6.63
C ASN A 19 -5.63 20.67 -6.62
N LYS A 20 -5.98 21.26 -7.77
CA LYS A 20 -6.41 22.66 -7.84
C LYS A 20 -7.80 22.91 -7.24
N LEU A 21 -8.68 21.92 -7.31
CA LEU A 21 -10.04 22.01 -6.80
C LEU A 21 -10.15 21.61 -5.33
N MET A 22 -9.10 21.03 -4.76
CA MET A 22 -9.09 20.67 -3.35
C MET A 22 -9.02 21.93 -2.47
N PRO A 23 -9.75 21.93 -1.33
CA PRO A 23 -9.61 23.01 -0.34
C PRO A 23 -8.17 23.09 0.19
N ASP A 24 -7.71 24.29 0.52
CA ASP A 24 -6.37 24.51 1.11
C ASP A 24 -6.21 23.82 2.48
N ARG A 25 -7.32 23.68 3.22
CA ARG A 25 -7.33 23.01 4.53
C ARG A 25 -8.54 22.10 4.67
N TYR A 26 -8.30 20.88 5.13
CA TYR A 26 -9.33 19.89 5.45
C TYR A 26 -8.82 18.95 6.55
N THR A 27 -9.72 18.45 7.36
CA THR A 27 -9.40 17.52 8.46
C THR A 27 -9.62 16.07 8.07
N ARG A 28 -10.32 15.83 6.96
CA ARG A 28 -10.63 14.49 6.45
C ARG A 28 -10.48 14.46 4.94
N PHE A 29 -9.85 13.41 4.45
CA PHE A 29 -9.76 13.08 3.03
C PHE A 29 -10.29 11.66 2.83
N ILE A 30 -11.27 11.49 1.94
CA ILE A 30 -11.87 10.20 1.65
C ILE A 30 -11.81 9.97 0.15
N ASP A 31 -11.01 8.99 -0.29
CA ASP A 31 -10.97 8.53 -1.68
C ASP A 31 -11.96 7.36 -1.82
N VAL A 32 -13.18 7.67 -2.25
CA VAL A 32 -14.31 6.70 -2.28
C VAL A 32 -14.13 5.65 -3.38
N PHE A 33 -13.45 6.01 -4.47
CA PHE A 33 -13.15 5.14 -5.61
C PHE A 33 -11.65 5.19 -5.88
N GLY A 34 -10.88 4.70 -4.92
CA GLY A 34 -9.44 4.87 -4.84
C GLY A 34 -8.68 4.27 -6.02
N GLY A 35 -9.11 3.10 -6.51
CA GLY A 35 -8.47 2.41 -7.63
C GLY A 35 -6.98 2.21 -7.38
N SER A 36 -6.15 2.71 -8.27
CA SER A 36 -4.69 2.67 -8.11
C SER A 36 -4.12 3.52 -6.97
N GLY A 37 -4.96 4.17 -6.15
CA GLY A 37 -4.51 5.07 -5.08
C GLY A 37 -3.81 6.35 -5.56
N THR A 38 -3.92 6.68 -6.84
CA THR A 38 -3.18 7.80 -7.43
C THR A 38 -3.46 9.12 -6.71
N VAL A 39 -4.72 9.42 -6.41
CA VAL A 39 -5.07 10.66 -5.71
C VAL A 39 -4.60 10.61 -4.27
N THR A 40 -4.86 9.51 -3.57
CA THR A 40 -4.45 9.31 -2.18
C THR A 40 -2.94 9.46 -1.98
N MET A 41 -2.14 8.88 -2.88
CA MET A 41 -0.68 8.84 -2.74
C MET A 41 0.04 10.05 -3.33
N CYS A 42 -0.54 10.70 -4.35
CA CYS A 42 0.17 11.73 -5.11
C CYS A 42 -0.33 13.15 -4.82
N ARG A 43 -1.35 13.33 -4.00
CA ARG A 43 -1.77 14.65 -3.53
C ARG A 43 -0.77 15.21 -2.50
N PRO A 44 -0.73 16.53 -2.29
CA PRO A 44 0.06 17.10 -1.21
C PRO A 44 -0.38 16.56 0.16
N ILE A 45 0.59 16.16 0.97
CA ILE A 45 0.34 15.64 2.33
C ILE A 45 -0.11 16.77 3.23
N GLN A 46 -1.22 16.55 3.94
CA GLN A 46 -1.70 17.45 4.98
C GLN A 46 -1.61 16.79 6.35
N ARG A 47 -0.72 17.32 7.20
CA ARG A 47 -0.53 16.78 8.57
C ARG A 47 -1.81 16.93 9.39
N GLY A 48 -2.14 15.91 10.19
CA GLY A 48 -3.34 15.88 11.02
C GLY A 48 -4.65 15.64 10.27
N CYS A 49 -4.57 15.30 8.98
CA CYS A 49 -5.72 14.90 8.19
C CYS A 49 -5.99 13.39 8.37
N MET A 50 -7.24 13.05 8.68
CA MET A 50 -7.69 11.66 8.64
C MET A 50 -7.83 11.23 7.17
N GLU A 51 -7.15 10.17 6.78
CA GLU A 51 -7.16 9.66 5.41
C GLU A 51 -7.90 8.33 5.34
N VAL A 52 -8.83 8.22 4.41
CA VAL A 52 -9.58 6.99 4.14
C VAL A 52 -9.46 6.66 2.66
N TYR A 53 -8.89 5.49 2.39
CA TYR A 53 -8.93 4.87 1.08
C TYR A 53 -10.05 3.83 1.05
N ASN A 54 -10.92 3.93 0.05
CA ASN A 54 -11.98 2.96 -0.19
C ASN A 54 -12.01 2.56 -1.67
N ASP A 55 -12.27 1.30 -1.92
CA ASP A 55 -12.55 0.77 -3.26
C ASP A 55 -13.50 -0.42 -3.17
N PHE A 56 -14.29 -0.62 -4.22
CA PHE A 56 -15.17 -1.78 -4.32
C PHE A 56 -14.40 -3.09 -4.44
N ASN A 57 -13.20 -3.05 -5.03
CA ASN A 57 -12.33 -4.21 -5.17
C ASN A 57 -11.58 -4.48 -3.86
N GLY A 58 -12.06 -5.47 -3.11
CA GLY A 58 -11.45 -5.89 -1.84
C GLY A 58 -9.98 -6.31 -1.96
N ASN A 59 -9.55 -6.84 -3.11
CA ASN A 59 -8.14 -7.20 -3.33
C ASN A 59 -7.25 -5.96 -3.39
N LEU A 60 -7.74 -4.85 -3.98
CA LEU A 60 -7.02 -3.58 -3.95
C LEU A 60 -6.91 -3.02 -2.53
N THR A 61 -8.02 -3.02 -1.81
CA THR A 61 -8.02 -2.56 -0.42
C THR A 61 -7.06 -3.39 0.43
N ASN A 62 -7.08 -4.72 0.28
CA ASN A 62 -6.15 -5.61 0.97
C ASN A 62 -4.69 -5.33 0.59
N LEU A 63 -4.39 -5.12 -0.68
CA LEU A 63 -3.04 -4.78 -1.12
C LEU A 63 -2.54 -3.48 -0.45
N PHE A 64 -3.37 -2.43 -0.38
CA PHE A 64 -3.00 -1.19 0.31
C PHE A 64 -2.85 -1.40 1.82
N CYS A 65 -3.65 -2.27 2.43
CA CYS A 65 -3.46 -2.68 3.82
C CYS A 65 -2.12 -3.41 4.03
N CYS A 66 -1.76 -4.31 3.12
CA CYS A 66 -0.45 -4.99 3.16
C CYS A 66 0.70 -3.99 3.00
N VAL A 67 0.63 -3.07 2.03
CA VAL A 67 1.64 -2.02 1.84
C VAL A 67 1.79 -1.14 3.08
N LYS A 68 0.69 -0.86 3.78
CA LYS A 68 0.70 -0.04 4.99
C LYS A 68 1.23 -0.80 6.20
N ASN A 69 0.78 -2.04 6.40
CA ASN A 69 0.96 -2.76 7.67
C ASN A 69 2.05 -3.83 7.60
N ARG A 70 2.31 -4.38 6.40
CA ARG A 70 3.25 -5.49 6.16
C ARG A 70 4.13 -5.27 4.93
N PRO A 71 4.81 -4.10 4.81
CA PRO A 71 5.59 -3.79 3.61
C PRO A 71 6.77 -4.76 3.41
N MET A 72 7.44 -5.18 4.48
CA MET A 72 8.61 -6.04 4.37
C MET A 72 8.23 -7.47 4.00
N ALA A 73 7.18 -8.05 4.59
CA ALA A 73 6.65 -9.34 4.19
C ALA A 73 6.19 -9.32 2.72
N LEU A 74 5.52 -8.25 2.30
CA LEU A 74 5.11 -8.09 0.90
C LEU A 74 6.32 -8.05 -0.05
N LEU A 75 7.38 -7.33 0.30
CA LEU A 75 8.61 -7.27 -0.51
C LEU A 75 9.34 -8.62 -0.55
N ALA A 76 9.39 -9.32 0.58
CA ALA A 76 9.99 -10.65 0.67
C ALA A 76 9.25 -11.62 -0.27
N GLU A 77 7.93 -11.69 -0.17
CA GLU A 77 7.11 -12.55 -1.02
C GLU A 77 7.26 -12.20 -2.52
N LEU A 78 7.21 -10.92 -2.87
CA LEU A 78 7.42 -10.49 -4.25
C LEU A 78 8.82 -10.79 -4.77
N GLY A 79 9.83 -10.77 -3.91
CA GLY A 79 11.21 -11.10 -4.27
C GLY A 79 11.43 -12.58 -4.53
N PHE A 80 10.66 -13.46 -3.90
CA PHE A 80 10.74 -14.92 -4.09
C PHE A 80 9.86 -15.45 -5.23
N LEU A 81 8.90 -14.64 -5.71
CA LEU A 81 7.93 -15.07 -6.69
C LEU A 81 8.32 -14.60 -8.10
N PRO A 82 8.93 -15.45 -8.93
CA PRO A 82 9.07 -15.17 -10.35
C PRO A 82 7.68 -15.27 -11.01
N LEU A 83 6.85 -14.24 -10.84
CA LEU A 83 5.50 -14.16 -11.42
C LEU A 83 5.58 -13.92 -12.93
N ASN A 84 6.04 -14.89 -13.68
CA ASN A 84 6.22 -14.77 -15.12
C ASN A 84 5.15 -15.50 -15.92
N THR A 85 4.36 -16.36 -15.29
CA THR A 85 3.32 -17.12 -15.98
C THR A 85 1.94 -16.97 -15.35
N ARG A 86 0.91 -17.25 -16.17
CA ARG A 86 -0.47 -17.29 -15.68
C ARG A 86 -0.70 -18.44 -14.69
N ASP A 87 0.04 -19.51 -14.84
CA ASP A 87 -0.08 -20.68 -13.98
C ASP A 87 0.46 -20.39 -12.58
N ASP A 88 1.59 -19.69 -12.47
CA ASP A 88 2.13 -19.21 -11.20
C ASP A 88 1.13 -18.29 -10.48
N PHE A 89 0.54 -17.36 -11.23
CA PHE A 89 -0.51 -16.50 -10.69
C PHE A 89 -1.72 -17.30 -10.16
N ASN A 90 -2.18 -18.33 -10.89
CA ASN A 90 -3.32 -19.14 -10.47
C ASN A 90 -3.00 -19.98 -9.23
N VAL A 91 -1.78 -20.48 -9.09
CA VAL A 91 -1.34 -21.20 -7.90
C VAL A 91 -1.37 -20.30 -6.69
N LEU A 92 -0.79 -19.11 -6.80
CA LEU A 92 -0.76 -18.11 -5.74
C LEU A 92 -2.16 -17.60 -5.37
N TYR A 93 -2.99 -17.30 -6.37
CA TYR A 93 -4.37 -16.90 -6.14
C TYR A 93 -5.14 -17.93 -5.30
N LYS A 94 -4.97 -19.23 -5.60
CA LYS A 94 -5.59 -20.31 -4.83
C LYS A 94 -5.02 -20.41 -3.41
N PHE A 95 -3.72 -20.22 -3.26
CA PHE A 95 -3.06 -20.24 -1.96
C PHE A 95 -3.57 -19.10 -1.06
N PHE A 96 -3.54 -17.87 -1.54
CA PHE A 96 -4.01 -16.69 -0.78
C PHE A 96 -5.51 -16.69 -0.51
N SER A 97 -6.31 -17.35 -1.36
CA SER A 97 -7.76 -17.47 -1.13
C SER A 97 -8.12 -18.41 0.03
N LYS A 98 -7.17 -19.20 0.53
CA LYS A 98 -7.39 -20.20 1.58
C LYS A 98 -6.64 -19.90 2.88
N GLY A 99 -5.78 -18.90 2.91
CA GLY A 99 -4.91 -18.59 4.06
C GLY A 99 -5.67 -17.97 5.21
N GLU A 100 -5.54 -18.52 6.41
CA GLU A 100 -5.84 -17.83 7.66
C GLU A 100 -4.61 -17.01 8.03
N PHE A 101 -4.78 -15.70 8.22
CA PHE A 101 -3.70 -14.80 8.62
C PHE A 101 -3.78 -14.54 10.12
N THR A 102 -2.66 -14.66 10.81
CA THR A 102 -2.54 -14.30 12.23
C THR A 102 -2.22 -12.82 12.37
N ASP A 103 -2.73 -12.17 13.42
CA ASP A 103 -2.54 -10.74 13.67
C ASP A 103 -1.15 -10.38 14.25
N ASP A 104 -0.37 -11.37 14.63
CA ASP A 104 0.96 -11.17 15.23
C ASP A 104 2.05 -11.09 14.15
N TYR A 105 2.06 -9.97 13.41
CA TYR A 105 2.99 -9.74 12.30
C TYR A 105 4.05 -8.66 12.58
N LEU A 106 3.93 -7.93 13.69
CA LEU A 106 4.82 -6.79 13.94
C LEU A 106 6.28 -7.24 14.14
N GLN A 107 6.48 -8.33 14.89
CA GLN A 107 7.83 -8.87 15.11
C GLN A 107 8.43 -9.39 13.79
N GLU A 108 7.63 -10.12 12.99
CA GLU A 108 8.05 -10.60 11.67
C GLU A 108 8.49 -9.44 10.74
N GLU A 109 7.73 -8.34 10.70
CA GLU A 109 8.08 -7.16 9.92
C GLU A 109 9.37 -6.50 10.42
N MET A 110 9.59 -6.46 11.74
CA MET A 110 10.83 -5.91 12.32
C MET A 110 12.04 -6.77 11.96
N ASP A 111 11.93 -8.08 12.05
CA ASP A 111 12.99 -9.02 11.71
C ASP A 111 13.34 -8.94 10.21
N LEU A 112 12.33 -8.90 9.33
CA LEU A 112 12.51 -8.73 7.89
C LEU A 112 13.16 -7.38 7.56
N THR A 113 12.81 -6.31 8.30
CA THR A 113 13.43 -5.00 8.12
C THR A 113 14.94 -5.05 8.35
N GLU A 114 15.40 -5.78 9.38
CA GLU A 114 16.83 -5.95 9.66
C GLU A 114 17.56 -6.77 8.59
N VAL A 115 16.87 -7.74 7.99
CA VAL A 115 17.45 -8.59 6.92
C VAL A 115 17.59 -7.84 5.61
N TYR A 116 16.59 -7.06 5.21
CA TYR A 116 16.51 -6.48 3.87
C TYR A 116 17.03 -5.03 3.79
N LEU A 117 17.04 -4.30 4.89
CA LEU A 117 17.43 -2.90 4.90
C LEU A 117 18.71 -2.67 5.72
N LYS A 118 19.56 -1.78 5.24
CA LYS A 118 20.74 -1.31 5.99
C LYS A 118 20.37 -0.08 6.82
N PRO A 119 21.05 0.18 7.97
CA PRO A 119 20.96 1.47 8.63
C PRO A 119 21.40 2.60 7.69
N PRO A 120 20.74 3.81 7.70
CA PRO A 120 19.67 4.23 8.64
C PRO A 120 18.24 3.84 8.23
N ASP A 121 18.02 3.22 7.07
CA ASP A 121 16.68 2.98 6.54
C ASP A 121 15.90 1.97 7.43
N ALA A 122 16.58 0.93 7.92
CA ALA A 122 16.00 -0.03 8.85
C ALA A 122 15.49 0.64 10.13
N GLU A 123 16.27 1.57 10.70
CA GLU A 123 15.90 2.30 11.92
C GLU A 123 14.68 3.21 11.69
N ALA A 124 14.62 3.88 10.54
CA ALA A 124 13.50 4.74 10.18
C ALA A 124 12.20 3.94 10.00
N ILE A 125 12.25 2.78 9.36
CA ILE A 125 11.09 1.90 9.19
C ILE A 125 10.64 1.33 10.53
N ARG A 126 11.56 0.88 11.39
CA ARG A 126 11.22 0.39 12.75
C ARG A 126 10.53 1.47 13.58
N ALA A 127 11.04 2.69 13.57
CA ALA A 127 10.41 3.81 14.27
C ALA A 127 8.97 4.03 13.80
N LEU A 128 8.73 4.03 12.48
CA LEU A 128 7.39 4.18 11.92
C LEU A 128 6.44 3.03 12.28
N MET A 129 6.95 1.81 12.46
CA MET A 129 6.14 0.65 12.87
C MET A 129 5.74 0.73 14.34
N LEU A 130 6.60 1.26 15.20
CA LEU A 130 6.34 1.40 16.64
C LEU A 130 5.42 2.58 16.98
N GLU A 131 5.29 3.58 16.08
CA GLU A 131 4.38 4.72 16.25
C GLU A 131 2.92 4.43 15.88
N ARG A 132 2.60 3.24 15.40
CA ARG A 132 1.25 2.81 14.98
C ARG A 132 0.50 2.09 16.06
#